data_6ed089e88c73a33febd5c30f4fb9d142
#
_entry.id   6ed089e88c73a33febd5c30f4fb9d142
#
_cell.length_a   1.000
_cell.length_b   1.000
_cell.length_c   1.000
_cell.angle_alpha   90.00
_cell.angle_beta   90.00
_cell.angle_gamma   90.00
#
_symmetry.space_group_name_H-M   'P 1'
#
loop_
_entity.id
_entity.type
_entity.pdbx_description
1 polymer ?
#
loop_
_entity_poly.entity_id
_entity_poly.type
_entity_poly.pdbx_seq_one_letter_code
_entity_poly.pdbx_strand_id
1 'polypeptide(L)'
;VICVVTLLVVLCLRWIGRRWYAWRLRRRMNSELPQRRRDEAPALDQDWNSGVQMLRQSRLSRLGSPLYVLPWFLMLGESGSGTRTLLGNSGLTSALRSTRGGKPAASTGALDWWFLERGVIIEPAARMAEDNSDAGPEWRRLLYWLLRSRRREPLNGVLLVIDCQRLLNDSDASLAEQGHNLRRRLDDLVNAFGARFQVFLFIPVADP
;
A
#
# COMPACT_ATOMS: atom_id res chain seq x y z
N VAL A 1 -28.23 22.33 -26.34
CA VAL A 1 -28.95 21.35 -25.50
C VAL A 1 -28.41 19.93 -25.76
N ILE A 2 -28.27 19.47 -27.02
CA ILE A 2 -27.80 18.12 -27.37
C ILE A 2 -26.40 17.85 -26.83
N CYS A 3 -25.45 18.78 -26.97
CA CYS A 3 -24.07 18.61 -26.49
C CYS A 3 -23.97 18.45 -24.94
N VAL A 4 -24.86 19.12 -24.20
CA VAL A 4 -24.86 18.99 -22.72
C VAL A 4 -25.42 17.65 -22.31
N VAL A 5 -26.44 17.17 -22.97
CA VAL A 5 -27.06 15.85 -22.71
C VAL A 5 -26.08 14.72 -23.04
N THR A 6 -25.35 14.80 -24.18
CA THR A 6 -24.33 13.81 -24.53
C THR A 6 -23.18 13.81 -23.52
N LEU A 7 -22.72 14.97 -23.06
CA LEU A 7 -21.68 15.07 -22.02
C LEU A 7 -22.13 14.43 -20.71
N LEU A 8 -23.36 14.70 -20.27
CA LEU A 8 -23.93 14.13 -19.05
C LEU A 8 -24.08 12.61 -19.17
N VAL A 9 -24.53 12.10 -20.31
CA VAL A 9 -24.64 10.66 -20.56
C VAL A 9 -23.26 9.99 -20.51
N VAL A 10 -22.25 10.57 -21.15
CA VAL A 10 -20.87 10.04 -21.11
C VAL A 10 -20.31 10.06 -19.68
N LEU A 11 -20.54 11.13 -18.92
CA LEU A 11 -20.11 11.22 -17.52
C LEU A 11 -20.84 10.18 -16.64
N CYS A 12 -22.15 10.01 -16.83
CA CYS A 12 -22.94 8.98 -16.14
C CYS A 12 -22.45 7.55 -16.49
N LEU A 13 -22.22 7.26 -17.77
CA LEU A 13 -21.71 5.96 -18.20
C LEU A 13 -20.30 5.67 -17.63
N ARG A 14 -19.42 6.67 -17.61
CA ARG A 14 -18.11 6.54 -16.96
C ARG A 14 -18.24 6.35 -15.45
N TRP A 15 -19.16 7.05 -14.81
CA TRP A 15 -19.42 6.92 -13.37
C TRP A 15 -20.03 5.54 -13.03
N ILE A 16 -21.02 5.09 -13.80
CA ILE A 16 -21.64 3.76 -13.67
C ILE A 16 -20.63 2.67 -13.95
N GLY A 17 -19.82 2.79 -15.02
CA GLY A 17 -18.78 1.83 -15.36
C GLY A 17 -17.75 1.66 -14.24
N ARG A 18 -17.26 2.78 -13.67
CA ARG A 18 -16.33 2.77 -12.53
C ARG A 18 -16.96 2.12 -11.28
N ARG A 19 -18.25 2.39 -11.04
CA ARG A 19 -18.98 1.86 -9.89
C ARG A 19 -19.32 0.37 -10.07
N TRP A 20 -19.67 -0.04 -11.30
CA TRP A 20 -19.98 -1.43 -11.65
C TRP A 20 -18.72 -2.31 -11.63
N TYR A 21 -17.60 -1.79 -12.12
CA TYR A 21 -16.31 -2.47 -12.08
C TYR A 21 -15.84 -2.69 -10.64
N ALA A 22 -15.92 -1.68 -9.80
CA ALA A 22 -15.64 -1.78 -8.37
C ALA A 22 -16.57 -2.76 -7.63
N TRP A 23 -17.85 -2.85 -8.06
CA TRP A 23 -18.81 -3.79 -7.50
C TRP A 23 -18.53 -5.24 -7.95
N ARG A 24 -18.16 -5.44 -9.21
CA ARG A 24 -17.81 -6.76 -9.78
C ARG A 24 -16.54 -7.34 -9.14
N LEU A 25 -15.52 -6.51 -8.92
CA LEU A 25 -14.31 -6.90 -8.17
C LEU A 25 -14.64 -7.25 -6.72
N ARG A 26 -15.50 -6.46 -6.09
CA ARG A 26 -15.97 -6.71 -4.73
C ARG A 26 -16.67 -8.08 -4.61
N ARG A 27 -17.45 -8.47 -5.61
CA ARG A 27 -18.14 -9.74 -5.63
C ARG A 27 -17.17 -10.91 -5.78
N ARG A 28 -16.17 -10.80 -6.64
CA ARG A 28 -15.11 -11.82 -6.81
C ARG A 28 -14.27 -11.98 -5.53
N MET A 29 -13.84 -10.88 -4.93
CA MET A 29 -13.04 -10.95 -3.69
C MET A 29 -13.85 -11.50 -2.49
N ASN A 30 -15.15 -11.20 -2.41
CA ASN A 30 -16.00 -11.75 -1.34
C ASN A 30 -16.34 -13.23 -1.53
N SER A 31 -16.36 -13.72 -2.78
CA SER A 31 -16.63 -15.14 -3.06
C SER A 31 -15.37 -16.00 -2.98
N GLU A 32 -14.20 -15.42 -3.14
CA GLU A 32 -12.91 -16.15 -3.14
C GLU A 32 -12.20 -16.15 -1.77
N LEU A 33 -12.73 -15.41 -0.77
CA LEU A 33 -12.21 -15.41 0.60
C LEU A 33 -13.13 -16.23 1.52
N PRO A 34 -13.08 -17.57 1.50
CA PRO A 34 -13.77 -18.37 2.48
C PRO A 34 -13.23 -18.06 3.88
N GLN A 35 -14.10 -18.13 4.87
CA GLN A 35 -13.81 -17.90 6.30
C GLN A 35 -12.59 -18.68 6.82
N ARG A 36 -12.21 -19.76 6.14
CA ARG A 36 -11.08 -20.65 6.45
C ARG A 36 -9.70 -19.95 6.29
N ARG A 37 -9.61 -18.82 5.59
CA ARG A 37 -8.35 -18.07 5.37
C ARG A 37 -8.11 -16.92 6.35
N ARG A 38 -8.93 -16.77 7.39
CA ARG A 38 -8.67 -15.80 8.46
C ARG A 38 -7.45 -16.16 9.29
N ASP A 39 -7.07 -17.44 9.31
CA ASP A 39 -5.98 -17.96 10.14
C ASP A 39 -4.62 -17.93 9.42
N GLU A 40 -4.58 -17.55 8.13
CA GLU A 40 -3.35 -17.63 7.32
C GLU A 40 -2.40 -16.43 7.49
N ALA A 41 -2.82 -15.32 8.11
CA ALA A 41 -1.95 -14.15 8.33
C ALA A 41 -2.32 -13.36 9.61
N PRO A 42 -2.31 -13.99 10.79
CA PRO A 42 -2.72 -13.33 12.04
C PRO A 42 -1.80 -12.16 12.39
N ALA A 43 -0.51 -12.25 12.09
CA ALA A 43 0.47 -11.20 12.29
C ALA A 43 0.14 -9.93 11.48
N LEU A 44 -0.18 -10.09 10.20
CA LEU A 44 -0.60 -8.97 9.36
C LEU A 44 -1.89 -8.32 9.88
N ASP A 45 -2.87 -9.11 10.29
CA ASP A 45 -4.13 -8.61 10.84
C ASP A 45 -3.91 -7.79 12.11
N GLN A 46 -3.00 -8.25 12.98
CA GLN A 46 -2.64 -7.55 14.19
C GLN A 46 -1.96 -6.21 13.88
N ASP A 47 -0.95 -6.19 13.01
CA ASP A 47 -0.24 -4.98 12.60
C ASP A 47 -1.19 -3.99 11.91
N TRP A 48 -2.07 -4.49 11.03
CA TRP A 48 -3.08 -3.67 10.37
C TRP A 48 -4.03 -2.99 11.37
N ASN A 49 -4.60 -3.76 12.27
CA ASN A 49 -5.54 -3.25 13.25
C ASN A 49 -4.88 -2.24 14.19
N SER A 50 -3.64 -2.49 14.59
CA SER A 50 -2.86 -1.57 15.42
C SER A 50 -2.65 -0.23 14.73
N GLY A 51 -2.21 -0.22 13.48
CA GLY A 51 -2.01 1.00 12.71
C GLY A 51 -3.31 1.80 12.49
N VAL A 52 -4.40 1.11 12.11
CA VAL A 52 -5.72 1.74 11.95
C VAL A 52 -6.23 2.30 13.28
N GLN A 53 -6.03 1.61 14.39
CA GLN A 53 -6.43 2.08 15.71
C GLN A 53 -5.66 3.34 16.11
N MET A 54 -4.36 3.40 15.85
CA MET A 54 -3.55 4.59 16.09
C MET A 54 -4.05 5.80 15.30
N LEU A 55 -4.40 5.63 14.02
CA LEU A 55 -5.00 6.70 13.23
C LEU A 55 -6.34 7.18 13.81
N ARG A 56 -7.19 6.26 14.23
CA ARG A 56 -8.51 6.60 14.82
C ARG A 56 -8.39 7.32 16.15
N GLN A 57 -7.39 7.00 16.95
CA GLN A 57 -7.13 7.61 18.26
C GLN A 57 -6.32 8.92 18.15
N SER A 58 -5.77 9.20 16.97
CA SER A 58 -4.98 10.40 16.73
C SER A 58 -5.83 11.68 16.68
N ARG A 59 -5.18 12.84 16.77
CA ARG A 59 -5.83 14.15 16.60
C ARG A 59 -6.44 14.35 15.23
N LEU A 60 -6.04 13.54 14.25
CA LEU A 60 -6.59 13.57 12.89
C LEU A 60 -8.10 13.28 12.87
N SER A 61 -8.61 12.52 13.84
CA SER A 61 -10.04 12.25 14.02
C SER A 61 -10.90 13.52 14.17
N ARG A 62 -10.30 14.62 14.62
CA ARG A 62 -10.97 15.93 14.75
C ARG A 62 -11.10 16.68 13.42
N LEU A 63 -10.29 16.31 12.41
CA LEU A 63 -10.25 16.94 11.10
C LEU A 63 -11.16 16.25 10.08
N GLY A 64 -11.77 15.12 10.46
CA GLY A 64 -12.65 14.36 9.59
C GLY A 64 -12.50 12.84 9.77
N SER A 65 -12.73 12.07 8.70
CA SER A 65 -12.51 10.62 8.74
C SER A 65 -11.01 10.33 8.83
N PRO A 66 -10.50 9.77 9.94
CA PRO A 66 -9.06 9.62 10.18
C PRO A 66 -8.31 8.86 9.09
N LEU A 67 -9.01 7.94 8.41
CA LEU A 67 -8.44 7.13 7.33
C LEU A 67 -8.32 7.89 6.00
N TYR A 68 -8.94 9.09 5.88
CA TYR A 68 -8.96 9.86 4.63
C TYR A 68 -8.33 11.26 4.76
N VAL A 69 -7.94 11.66 5.98
CA VAL A 69 -7.30 12.97 6.23
C VAL A 69 -5.93 13.05 5.58
N LEU A 70 -5.18 11.96 5.65
CA LEU A 70 -3.85 11.86 5.05
C LEU A 70 -3.85 10.90 3.85
N PRO A 71 -3.04 11.19 2.81
CA PRO A 71 -2.81 10.26 1.71
C PRO A 71 -2.05 9.03 2.20
N TRP A 72 -2.37 7.87 1.62
CA TRP A 72 -1.73 6.59 1.93
C TRP A 72 -0.86 6.14 0.78
N PHE A 73 0.35 5.77 1.10
CA PHE A 73 1.32 5.22 0.16
C PHE A 73 1.72 3.81 0.59
N LEU A 74 1.77 2.90 -0.36
CA LEU A 74 2.33 1.57 -0.16
C LEU A 74 3.79 1.60 -0.57
N MET A 75 4.69 1.19 0.32
CA MET A 75 6.11 1.11 0.04
C MET A 75 6.47 -0.35 -0.27
N LEU A 76 7.04 -0.57 -1.44
CA LEU A 76 7.55 -1.87 -1.86
C LEU A 76 9.05 -1.76 -2.07
N GLY A 77 9.78 -2.63 -1.42
CA GLY A 77 11.24 -2.70 -1.53
C GLY A 77 11.72 -4.05 -1.03
N GLU A 78 12.96 -4.38 -1.32
CA GLU A 78 13.60 -5.59 -0.83
C GLU A 78 14.14 -5.43 0.59
N SER A 79 14.43 -6.58 1.21
CA SER A 79 15.16 -6.61 2.48
C SER A 79 16.52 -5.93 2.33
N GLY A 80 16.79 -4.97 3.20
CA GLY A 80 18.08 -4.26 3.18
C GLY A 80 18.13 -3.03 2.27
N SER A 81 17.06 -2.68 1.55
CA SER A 81 17.01 -1.51 0.66
C SER A 81 17.18 -0.14 1.34
N GLY A 82 17.58 -0.12 2.61
CA GLY A 82 17.82 1.12 3.35
C GLY A 82 16.55 1.94 3.66
N THR A 83 15.38 1.38 3.48
CA THR A 83 14.08 2.04 3.66
C THR A 83 13.96 2.71 5.02
N ARG A 84 14.38 2.02 6.10
CA ARG A 84 14.36 2.55 7.47
C ARG A 84 15.32 3.72 7.64
N THR A 85 16.50 3.63 7.06
CA THR A 85 17.51 4.69 7.06
C THR A 85 17.01 5.89 6.26
N LEU A 86 16.42 5.64 5.09
CA LEU A 86 15.82 6.68 4.25
C LEU A 86 14.72 7.44 5.01
N LEU A 87 13.77 6.73 5.62
CA LEU A 87 12.69 7.36 6.36
C LEU A 87 13.18 8.02 7.67
N GLY A 88 14.14 7.39 8.37
CA GLY A 88 14.73 7.94 9.57
C GLY A 88 15.52 9.23 9.33
N ASN A 89 16.23 9.33 8.21
CA ASN A 89 17.07 10.47 7.84
C ASN A 89 16.34 11.51 6.97
N SER A 90 15.11 11.21 6.52
CA SER A 90 14.34 12.10 5.64
C SER A 90 13.93 13.43 6.27
N GLY A 91 14.15 13.63 7.57
CA GLY A 91 13.68 14.82 8.31
C GLY A 91 12.14 14.91 8.37
N LEU A 92 11.42 13.88 7.91
CA LEU A 92 9.97 13.84 7.97
C LEU A 92 9.52 13.62 9.42
N THR A 93 8.83 14.60 9.96
CA THR A 93 8.32 14.55 11.33
C THR A 93 7.13 13.61 11.43
N SER A 94 7.05 12.88 12.54
CA SER A 94 5.89 12.00 12.81
C SER A 94 4.65 12.83 13.14
N ALA A 95 3.54 12.57 12.45
CA ALA A 95 2.23 13.16 12.77
C ALA A 95 1.70 12.71 14.14
N LEU A 96 2.19 11.60 14.64
CA LEU A 96 1.81 11.04 15.94
C LEU A 96 2.91 11.26 16.96
N ARG A 97 2.73 12.22 17.84
CA ARG A 97 3.72 12.63 18.88
C ARG A 97 4.13 11.53 19.87
N SER A 98 3.49 10.37 19.85
CA SER A 98 3.71 9.32 20.87
C SER A 98 4.68 8.21 20.47
N THR A 99 5.21 8.23 19.27
CA THR A 99 6.13 7.18 18.78
C THR A 99 7.49 7.77 18.41
N ARG A 100 8.52 7.45 19.19
CA ARG A 100 9.91 7.68 18.77
C ARG A 100 10.13 6.93 17.47
N GLY A 101 10.36 7.65 16.37
CA GLY A 101 10.62 7.09 15.07
C GLY A 101 9.38 6.70 14.25
N GLY A 102 8.17 7.13 14.62
CA GLY A 102 6.95 6.94 13.81
C GLY A 102 6.37 5.52 13.78
N LYS A 103 7.04 4.55 14.38
CA LYS A 103 6.65 3.13 14.37
C LYS A 103 5.65 2.78 15.46
N PRO A 104 4.63 1.92 15.19
CA PRO A 104 3.84 1.30 16.23
C PRO A 104 4.73 0.47 17.16
N ALA A 105 4.51 0.58 18.47
CA ALA A 105 5.32 -0.11 19.50
C ALA A 105 5.23 -1.65 19.45
N ALA A 106 4.34 -2.23 18.64
CA ALA A 106 4.04 -3.66 18.58
C ALA A 106 3.88 -4.15 17.14
N SER A 107 4.90 -3.93 16.28
CA SER A 107 4.92 -4.55 14.95
C SER A 107 5.38 -6.01 15.08
N THR A 108 4.61 -6.95 14.49
CA THR A 108 5.00 -8.36 14.38
C THR A 108 6.03 -8.58 13.27
N GLY A 109 6.37 -7.55 12.50
CA GLY A 109 7.26 -7.59 11.36
C GLY A 109 6.58 -8.00 10.06
N ALA A 110 5.26 -8.16 10.05
CA ALA A 110 4.50 -8.39 8.82
C ALA A 110 4.19 -7.08 8.09
N LEU A 111 3.97 -6.00 8.85
CA LEU A 111 3.61 -4.70 8.31
C LEU A 111 4.11 -3.59 9.22
N ASP A 112 4.82 -2.62 8.66
CA ASP A 112 5.22 -1.42 9.35
C ASP A 112 4.41 -0.21 8.89
N TRP A 113 4.06 0.67 9.84
CA TRP A 113 3.33 1.90 9.60
C TRP A 113 4.19 3.11 9.91
N TRP A 114 4.30 4.04 8.97
CA TRP A 114 5.00 5.30 9.12
C TRP A 114 3.99 6.44 9.05
N PHE A 115 3.79 7.12 10.17
CA PHE A 115 2.86 8.23 10.27
C PHE A 115 3.62 9.54 10.14
N LEU A 116 3.50 10.18 8.99
CA LEU A 116 4.15 11.44 8.66
C LEU A 116 3.14 12.58 8.72
N GLU A 117 3.62 13.83 8.84
CA GLU A 117 2.73 15.00 8.88
C GLU A 117 1.84 15.12 7.64
N ARG A 118 2.33 14.67 6.49
CA ARG A 118 1.65 14.83 5.20
C ARG A 118 1.22 13.52 4.55
N GLY A 119 1.37 12.40 5.22
CA GLY A 119 1.02 11.11 4.65
C GLY A 119 1.23 9.95 5.58
N VAL A 120 0.70 8.82 5.19
CA VAL A 120 0.91 7.53 5.85
C VAL A 120 1.60 6.62 4.87
N ILE A 121 2.70 6.01 5.27
CA ILE A 121 3.38 4.98 4.48
C ILE A 121 3.14 3.64 5.15
N ILE A 122 2.71 2.68 4.36
CA ILE A 122 2.49 1.29 4.73
C ILE A 122 3.60 0.47 4.07
N GLU A 123 4.45 -0.14 4.89
CA GLU A 123 5.58 -0.95 4.46
C GLU A 123 5.31 -2.42 4.80
N PRO A 124 4.90 -3.26 3.84
CA PRO A 124 4.81 -4.69 4.05
C PRO A 124 6.20 -5.30 4.16
N ALA A 125 6.31 -6.45 4.84
CA ALA A 125 7.55 -7.19 4.88
C ALA A 125 8.06 -7.49 3.46
N ALA A 126 9.38 -7.41 3.25
CA ALA A 126 9.99 -7.53 1.92
C ALA A 126 9.61 -8.84 1.19
N ARG A 127 9.42 -9.95 1.93
CA ARG A 127 8.93 -11.21 1.37
C ARG A 127 7.61 -11.07 0.59
N MET A 128 6.78 -10.06 0.90
CA MET A 128 5.53 -9.81 0.16
C MET A 128 5.77 -9.10 -1.18
N ALA A 129 6.89 -8.40 -1.35
CA ALA A 129 7.30 -7.82 -2.61
C ALA A 129 7.88 -8.88 -3.55
N GLU A 130 8.53 -9.89 -2.98
CA GLU A 130 9.07 -11.05 -3.69
C GLU A 130 7.94 -11.99 -4.13
N ASP A 131 8.13 -12.70 -5.23
CA ASP A 131 7.14 -13.67 -5.74
C ASP A 131 7.31 -15.05 -5.10
N ASN A 132 7.39 -15.08 -3.78
CA ASN A 132 7.40 -16.34 -3.05
C ASN A 132 5.96 -16.85 -2.91
N SER A 133 5.75 -18.11 -3.29
CA SER A 133 4.44 -18.79 -3.16
C SER A 133 3.88 -18.69 -1.75
N ASP A 134 4.75 -18.63 -0.74
CA ASP A 134 4.40 -18.59 0.67
C ASP A 134 3.86 -17.22 1.11
N ALA A 135 4.29 -16.13 0.47
CA ALA A 135 3.82 -14.78 0.77
C ALA A 135 2.49 -14.40 0.07
N GLY A 136 2.03 -15.22 -0.87
CA GLY A 136 0.81 -14.98 -1.62
C GLY A 136 -0.45 -14.78 -0.77
N PRO A 137 -0.68 -15.53 0.31
CA PRO A 137 -1.79 -15.33 1.23
C PRO A 137 -1.72 -13.99 1.97
N GLU A 138 -0.54 -13.60 2.48
CA GLU A 138 -0.32 -12.33 3.18
C GLU A 138 -0.54 -11.14 2.24
N TRP A 139 -0.02 -11.19 1.01
CA TRP A 139 -0.23 -10.16 -0.01
C TRP A 139 -1.72 -9.96 -0.32
N ARG A 140 -2.46 -11.05 -0.59
CA ARG A 140 -3.91 -10.97 -0.82
C ARG A 140 -4.66 -10.41 0.39
N ARG A 141 -4.21 -10.74 1.60
CA ARG A 141 -4.78 -10.22 2.84
C ARG A 141 -4.54 -8.72 3.00
N LEU A 142 -3.35 -8.23 2.63
CA LEU A 142 -3.04 -6.80 2.60
C LEU A 142 -3.95 -6.04 1.61
N LEU A 143 -4.12 -6.56 0.38
CA LEU A 143 -5.03 -5.97 -0.61
C LEU A 143 -6.47 -5.89 -0.09
N TYR A 144 -6.93 -6.95 0.57
CA TYR A 144 -8.25 -6.97 1.21
C TYR A 144 -8.40 -5.85 2.25
N TRP A 145 -7.44 -5.66 3.13
CA TRP A 145 -7.49 -4.65 4.16
C TRP A 145 -7.44 -3.23 3.62
N LEU A 146 -6.63 -2.97 2.60
CA LEU A 146 -6.57 -1.69 1.91
C LEU A 146 -7.95 -1.33 1.33
N LEU A 147 -8.57 -2.24 0.58
CA LEU A 147 -9.90 -2.04 0.00
C LEU A 147 -11.00 -1.89 1.05
N ARG A 148 -10.94 -2.65 2.14
CA ARG A 148 -11.94 -2.60 3.18
C ARG A 148 -11.89 -1.31 3.99
N SER A 149 -10.70 -0.81 4.26
CA SER A 149 -10.48 0.38 5.09
C SER A 149 -10.75 1.67 4.32
N ARG A 150 -10.32 1.75 3.06
CA ARG A 150 -10.47 2.92 2.20
C ARG A 150 -11.16 2.57 0.88
N ARG A 151 -12.46 2.41 0.94
CA ARG A 151 -13.28 1.91 -0.19
C ARG A 151 -13.27 2.80 -1.42
N ARG A 152 -13.05 4.10 -1.27
CA ARG A 152 -13.08 5.08 -2.37
C ARG A 152 -11.73 5.20 -3.05
N GLU A 153 -10.69 5.20 -2.25
CA GLU A 153 -9.32 5.42 -2.68
C GLU A 153 -8.37 4.62 -1.77
N PRO A 154 -8.15 3.32 -2.08
CA PRO A 154 -7.34 2.43 -1.24
C PRO A 154 -5.92 2.94 -1.00
N LEU A 155 -5.30 3.49 -2.06
CA LEU A 155 -3.98 4.10 -2.06
C LEU A 155 -3.95 5.37 -2.90
N ASN A 156 -3.11 6.31 -2.52
CA ASN A 156 -2.79 7.50 -3.29
C ASN A 156 -1.57 7.29 -4.19
N GLY A 157 -0.69 6.36 -3.84
CA GLY A 157 0.48 6.02 -4.64
C GLY A 157 1.26 4.83 -4.11
N VAL A 158 2.26 4.41 -4.86
CA VAL A 158 3.22 3.36 -4.51
C VAL A 158 4.63 3.93 -4.56
N LEU A 159 5.42 3.63 -3.53
CA LEU A 159 6.82 3.97 -3.43
C LEU A 159 7.63 2.70 -3.69
N LEU A 160 8.38 2.67 -4.78
CA LEU A 160 9.32 1.59 -5.07
C LEU A 160 10.70 1.98 -4.57
N VAL A 161 11.27 1.19 -3.68
CA VAL A 161 12.61 1.42 -3.16
C VAL A 161 13.54 0.35 -3.70
N ILE A 162 14.53 0.77 -4.47
CA ILE A 162 15.53 -0.11 -5.09
C ILE A 162 16.90 0.22 -4.49
N ASP A 163 17.59 -0.80 -4.00
CA ASP A 163 18.93 -0.64 -3.44
C ASP A 163 19.93 -0.31 -4.55
N CYS A 164 20.64 0.83 -4.39
CA CYS A 164 21.67 1.26 -5.31
C CYS A 164 22.81 0.23 -5.41
N GLN A 165 23.21 -0.38 -4.31
CA GLN A 165 24.29 -1.38 -4.29
C GLN A 165 23.93 -2.61 -5.12
N ARG A 166 22.69 -3.03 -5.08
CA ARG A 166 22.19 -4.15 -5.89
C ARG A 166 22.16 -3.80 -7.37
N LEU A 167 21.71 -2.58 -7.71
CA LEU A 167 21.75 -2.11 -9.11
C LEU A 167 23.14 -2.13 -9.71
N LEU A 168 24.19 -1.92 -8.89
CA LEU A 168 25.57 -1.89 -9.34
C LEU A 168 26.24 -3.27 -9.36
N ASN A 169 25.84 -4.19 -8.49
CA ASN A 169 26.56 -5.43 -8.23
C ASN A 169 25.81 -6.70 -8.68
N ASP A 170 24.50 -6.65 -8.79
CA ASP A 170 23.69 -7.82 -9.18
C ASP A 170 23.80 -8.08 -10.69
N SER A 171 23.57 -9.34 -11.08
CA SER A 171 23.52 -9.72 -12.50
C SER A 171 22.25 -9.19 -13.17
N ASP A 172 22.29 -8.98 -14.49
CA ASP A 172 21.13 -8.58 -15.28
C ASP A 172 19.93 -9.52 -15.09
N ALA A 173 20.18 -10.81 -14.92
CA ALA A 173 19.13 -11.81 -14.68
C ALA A 173 18.45 -11.59 -13.33
N SER A 174 19.20 -11.31 -12.25
CA SER A 174 18.67 -11.00 -10.93
C SER A 174 17.84 -9.72 -10.95
N LEU A 175 18.36 -8.68 -11.60
CA LEU A 175 17.66 -7.39 -11.74
C LEU A 175 16.37 -7.53 -12.57
N ALA A 176 16.39 -8.34 -13.63
CA ALA A 176 15.21 -8.62 -14.43
C ALA A 176 14.14 -9.37 -13.63
N GLU A 177 14.52 -10.36 -12.83
CA GLU A 177 13.61 -11.10 -11.95
C GLU A 177 12.96 -10.16 -10.92
N GLN A 178 13.75 -9.33 -10.27
CA GLN A 178 13.27 -8.31 -9.34
C GLN A 178 12.26 -7.37 -10.02
N GLY A 179 12.60 -6.86 -11.20
CA GLY A 179 11.72 -6.01 -11.99
C GLY A 179 10.39 -6.71 -12.34
N HIS A 180 10.42 -8.00 -12.67
CA HIS A 180 9.22 -8.80 -12.92
C HIS A 180 8.36 -8.95 -11.66
N ASN A 181 8.97 -9.18 -10.50
CA ASN A 181 8.26 -9.33 -9.24
C ASN A 181 7.56 -8.02 -8.85
N LEU A 182 8.27 -6.90 -8.89
CA LEU A 182 7.69 -5.58 -8.61
C LEU A 182 6.55 -5.24 -9.59
N ARG A 183 6.75 -5.50 -10.89
CA ARG A 183 5.71 -5.29 -11.88
C ARG A 183 4.46 -6.11 -11.59
N ARG A 184 4.62 -7.38 -11.24
CA ARG A 184 3.50 -8.26 -10.88
C ARG A 184 2.72 -7.71 -9.69
N ARG A 185 3.41 -7.21 -8.65
CA ARG A 185 2.76 -6.56 -7.50
C ARG A 185 2.01 -5.30 -7.90
N LEU A 186 2.55 -4.49 -8.81
CA LEU A 186 1.84 -3.32 -9.34
C LEU A 186 0.60 -3.72 -10.15
N ASP A 187 0.70 -4.75 -10.97
CA ASP A 187 -0.44 -5.29 -11.74
C ASP A 187 -1.52 -5.85 -10.78
N ASP A 188 -1.15 -6.53 -9.70
CA ASP A 188 -2.07 -6.99 -8.67
C ASP A 188 -2.83 -5.82 -8.02
N LEU A 189 -2.13 -4.73 -7.70
CA LEU A 189 -2.74 -3.52 -7.13
C LEU A 189 -3.72 -2.87 -8.12
N VAL A 190 -3.33 -2.72 -9.38
CA VAL A 190 -4.20 -2.16 -10.43
C VAL A 190 -5.43 -3.04 -10.62
N ASN A 191 -5.25 -4.36 -10.67
CA ASN A 191 -6.33 -5.31 -10.83
C ASN A 191 -7.27 -5.34 -9.60
N ALA A 192 -6.72 -5.30 -8.40
CA ALA A 192 -7.50 -5.32 -7.17
C ALA A 192 -8.29 -4.03 -6.96
N PHE A 193 -7.72 -2.88 -7.27
CA PHE A 193 -8.35 -1.58 -6.99
C PHE A 193 -9.15 -1.04 -8.16
N GLY A 194 -8.90 -1.52 -9.37
CA GLY A 194 -9.54 -1.01 -10.60
C GLY A 194 -9.22 0.46 -10.87
N ALA A 195 -8.10 0.95 -10.33
CA ALA A 195 -7.68 2.34 -10.43
C ALA A 195 -6.19 2.44 -10.75
N ARG A 196 -5.82 3.52 -11.44
CA ARG A 196 -4.42 3.88 -11.63
C ARG A 196 -3.98 4.76 -10.46
N PHE A 197 -2.75 4.59 -10.01
CA PHE A 197 -2.10 5.37 -8.97
C PHE A 197 -0.71 5.82 -9.43
N GLN A 198 -0.15 6.80 -8.76
CA GLN A 198 1.20 7.27 -9.03
C GLN A 198 2.21 6.27 -8.46
N VAL A 199 3.28 6.04 -9.21
CA VAL A 199 4.41 5.22 -8.79
C VAL A 199 5.63 6.14 -8.69
N PHE A 200 6.26 6.15 -7.53
CA PHE A 200 7.47 6.90 -7.24
C PHE A 200 8.62 5.92 -7.07
N LEU A 201 9.70 6.16 -7.76
CA LEU A 201 10.92 5.37 -7.66
C LEU A 201 11.92 6.09 -6.75
N PHE A 202 12.41 5.38 -5.74
CA PHE A 202 13.46 5.84 -4.85
C PHE A 202 14.67 4.92 -4.95
N ILE A 203 15.82 5.52 -5.21
CA ILE A 203 17.10 4.84 -5.24
C ILE A 203 17.96 5.51 -4.17
N PRO A 204 17.96 5.00 -2.92
CA PRO A 204 18.76 5.57 -1.87
C PRO A 204 20.23 5.31 -2.19
N VAL A 205 21.01 6.38 -2.24
CA VAL A 205 22.47 6.29 -2.31
C VAL A 205 22.96 6.19 -0.87
N ALA A 206 23.59 5.08 -0.50
CA ALA A 206 24.31 5.02 0.76
C ALA A 206 25.52 5.96 0.65
N ASP A 207 25.60 6.98 1.51
CA ASP A 207 26.84 7.70 1.69
C ASP A 207 27.92 6.71 2.18
N PRO A 208 29.13 6.75 1.60
CA PRO A 208 30.20 5.85 1.95
C PRO A 208 30.66 5.99 3.41
#